data_860988dcd841e84ad8c5d76a68c6cd44
#
_entry.id   860988dcd841e84ad8c5d76a68c6cd44
#
_cell.length_a   1.000
_cell.length_b   1.000
_cell.length_c   1.000
_cell.angle_alpha   90.00
_cell.angle_beta   90.00
_cell.angle_gamma   90.00
#
_symmetry.space_group_name_H-M   'P 1'
#
loop_
_entity.id
_entity.type
_entity.pdbx_description
1 polymer ?
#
loop_
_entity_poly.entity_id
_entity_poly.type
_entity_poly.pdbx_seq_one_letter_code
_entity_poly.pdbx_strand_id
1 'polypeptide(L)'
;MIVLHYNARHKIRPACNRRNSSGKFMARVRLLQEDEAADSAEFIEKVRSGRRGNLLNIYRLLLHSPPLASAWFDLLNAVRWKTKLGGRLREIVIIRVAYLNDAQYCLVQHIPALALVDGMTLAECDALVDWRATSLFSESERAALAFTDAMTRDIRVPDDVFADLRRHFDERQIVELSVLIGAYNMHTRVQEALKLDREKPNT
;
A
#
# COMPACT_ATOMS: atom_id res chain seq x y z
N MET A 1 3.77 -2.10 20.44
CA MET A 1 4.41 -0.88 20.98
C MET A 1 4.95 0.03 19.88
N ILE A 2 5.57 -0.46 18.80
CA ILE A 2 6.11 0.34 17.68
C ILE A 2 5.03 1.10 16.91
N VAL A 3 3.87 0.53 16.66
CA VAL A 3 2.75 1.15 15.92
C VAL A 3 2.18 2.39 16.63
N LEU A 4 2.12 2.39 17.96
CA LEU A 4 1.63 3.52 18.76
C LEU A 4 2.59 4.73 18.74
N HIS A 5 3.90 4.50 18.68
CA HIS A 5 4.90 5.57 18.62
C HIS A 5 4.99 6.21 17.22
N TYR A 6 4.75 5.45 16.16
CA TYR A 6 4.72 5.96 14.79
C TYR A 6 3.59 6.98 14.59
N ASN A 7 2.41 6.69 15.10
CA ASN A 7 1.24 7.58 14.99
C ASN A 7 1.38 8.92 15.76
N ALA A 8 2.23 8.99 16.79
CA ALA A 8 2.34 10.16 17.64
C ALA A 8 3.32 11.24 17.12
N ARG A 9 4.32 10.86 16.31
CA ARG A 9 5.36 11.79 15.83
C ARG A 9 5.06 12.42 14.48
N HIS A 10 4.21 11.79 13.69
CA HIS A 10 3.86 12.28 12.37
C HIS A 10 2.57 13.08 12.49
N LYS A 11 2.58 14.33 12.05
CA LYS A 11 1.35 15.10 11.74
C LYS A 11 0.66 14.43 10.53
N ILE A 12 0.30 13.16 10.70
CA ILE A 12 -0.62 12.48 9.85
C ILE A 12 -1.90 13.30 9.98
N ARG A 13 -2.29 14.00 8.92
CA ARG A 13 -3.59 14.70 8.93
C ARG A 13 -4.61 13.72 9.46
N PRO A 14 -5.37 14.07 10.51
CA PRO A 14 -6.45 13.21 10.91
C PRO A 14 -7.28 13.01 9.65
N ALA A 15 -7.42 11.75 9.21
CA ALA A 15 -8.31 11.43 8.11
C ALA A 15 -9.59 12.20 8.39
N CYS A 16 -10.15 12.90 7.40
CA CYS A 16 -11.40 13.66 7.56
C CYS A 16 -12.53 12.65 7.80
N ASN A 17 -12.50 12.05 8.97
CA ASN A 17 -13.40 11.01 9.41
C ASN A 17 -14.60 11.70 10.05
N ARG A 18 -15.68 11.80 9.30
CA ARG A 18 -16.98 12.06 9.91
C ARG A 18 -17.29 10.89 10.84
N ARG A 19 -17.27 11.15 12.14
CA ARG A 19 -17.83 10.22 13.13
C ARG A 19 -19.34 10.16 12.89
N ASN A 20 -19.93 8.97 12.99
CA ASN A 20 -21.39 8.87 13.12
C ASN A 20 -21.84 9.47 14.46
N SER A 21 -23.15 9.56 14.70
CA SER A 21 -23.76 10.05 15.94
C SER A 21 -23.27 9.32 17.22
N SER A 22 -22.61 8.15 17.09
CA SER A 22 -22.01 7.37 18.17
C SER A 22 -20.47 7.55 18.28
N GLY A 23 -19.86 8.47 17.52
CA GLY A 23 -18.41 8.72 17.57
C GLY A 23 -17.53 7.67 16.91
N LYS A 24 -18.10 6.69 16.23
CA LYS A 24 -17.41 5.56 15.64
C LYS A 24 -16.96 5.86 14.21
N PHE A 25 -15.72 5.53 13.86
CA PHE A 25 -15.24 5.52 12.48
C PHE A 25 -15.99 4.43 11.73
N MET A 26 -16.46 4.71 10.53
CA MET A 26 -17.14 3.71 9.69
C MET A 26 -16.71 3.90 8.23
N ALA A 27 -16.28 2.80 7.62
CA ALA A 27 -16.15 2.71 6.18
C ALA A 27 -17.49 3.07 5.51
N ARG A 28 -17.42 3.63 4.28
CA ARG A 28 -18.63 3.99 3.51
C ARG A 28 -19.48 2.79 3.11
N VAL A 29 -18.85 1.62 3.03
CA VAL A 29 -19.49 0.32 2.82
C VAL A 29 -19.15 -0.55 4.01
N ARG A 30 -20.12 -1.24 4.57
CA ARG A 30 -19.91 -2.07 5.75
C ARG A 30 -18.93 -3.20 5.46
N LEU A 31 -18.14 -3.56 6.43
CA LEU A 31 -17.20 -4.69 6.35
C LEU A 31 -17.97 -5.97 6.70
N LEU A 32 -17.96 -6.96 5.78
CA LEU A 32 -18.62 -8.24 6.02
C LEU A 32 -17.90 -9.00 7.14
N GLN A 33 -18.69 -9.65 8.00
CA GLN A 33 -18.18 -10.62 8.95
C GLN A 33 -18.04 -11.98 8.25
N GLU A 34 -17.30 -12.88 8.86
CA GLU A 34 -17.01 -14.18 8.23
C GLU A 34 -18.24 -15.08 8.10
N ASP A 35 -19.13 -15.02 9.06
CA ASP A 35 -20.42 -15.73 9.05
C ASP A 35 -21.37 -15.21 7.96
N GLU A 36 -21.22 -13.95 7.54
CA GLU A 36 -21.97 -13.36 6.44
C GLU A 36 -21.41 -13.73 5.04
N ALA A 37 -20.24 -14.35 4.99
CA ALA A 37 -19.51 -14.72 3.78
C ALA A 37 -19.16 -16.23 3.76
N ALA A 38 -20.05 -17.07 4.25
CA ALA A 38 -19.82 -18.52 4.38
C ALA A 38 -19.42 -19.18 3.05
N ASP A 39 -20.01 -18.75 1.93
CA ASP A 39 -19.69 -19.23 0.58
C ASP A 39 -18.26 -18.87 0.13
N SER A 40 -17.56 -18.01 0.88
CA SER A 40 -16.18 -17.56 0.62
C SER A 40 -15.17 -18.13 1.61
N ALA A 41 -15.51 -19.18 2.36
CA ALA A 41 -14.67 -19.73 3.43
C ALA A 41 -13.27 -20.14 2.93
N GLU A 42 -13.16 -20.77 1.76
CA GLU A 42 -11.88 -21.13 1.14
C GLU A 42 -11.03 -19.89 0.82
N PHE A 43 -11.64 -18.85 0.30
CA PHE A 43 -10.96 -17.58 0.02
C PHE A 43 -10.50 -16.90 1.31
N ILE A 44 -11.32 -16.89 2.36
CA ILE A 44 -10.98 -16.34 3.68
C ILE A 44 -9.73 -17.02 4.23
N GLU A 45 -9.68 -18.36 4.17
CA GLU A 45 -8.52 -19.12 4.62
C GLU A 45 -7.27 -18.84 3.76
N LYS A 46 -7.43 -18.73 2.44
CA LYS A 46 -6.36 -18.31 1.51
C LYS A 46 -5.80 -16.92 1.90
N VAL A 47 -6.67 -15.98 2.26
CA VAL A 47 -6.26 -14.65 2.71
C VAL A 47 -5.49 -14.73 4.03
N ARG A 48 -6.01 -15.46 5.02
CA ARG A 48 -5.37 -15.62 6.33
C ARG A 48 -3.97 -16.19 6.20
N SER A 49 -3.80 -17.27 5.45
CA SER A 49 -2.48 -17.89 5.23
C SER A 49 -1.49 -16.91 4.59
N GLY A 50 -1.95 -16.07 3.67
CA GLY A 50 -1.12 -15.07 3.00
C GLY A 50 -0.98 -13.72 3.75
N ARG A 51 -1.66 -13.53 4.87
CA ARG A 51 -1.71 -12.25 5.63
C ARG A 51 -1.50 -12.45 7.14
N ARG A 52 -0.57 -13.30 7.51
CA ARG A 52 -0.15 -13.53 8.91
C ARG A 52 -1.32 -13.89 9.84
N GLY A 53 -2.23 -14.72 9.37
CA GLY A 53 -3.40 -15.18 10.12
C GLY A 53 -4.58 -14.19 10.15
N ASN A 54 -4.48 -13.05 9.48
CA ASN A 54 -5.49 -11.98 9.57
C ASN A 54 -6.35 -11.89 8.31
N LEU A 55 -7.66 -11.73 8.50
CA LEU A 55 -8.57 -11.25 7.46
C LEU A 55 -8.64 -9.73 7.55
N LEU A 56 -7.77 -9.04 6.78
CA LEU A 56 -7.70 -7.59 6.79
C LEU A 56 -9.00 -6.94 6.29
N ASN A 57 -9.28 -5.74 6.77
CA ASN A 57 -10.51 -5.00 6.45
C ASN A 57 -10.72 -4.77 4.96
N ILE A 58 -9.64 -4.61 4.18
CA ILE A 58 -9.75 -4.52 2.72
C ILE A 58 -10.39 -5.78 2.12
N TYR A 59 -10.09 -6.96 2.62
CA TYR A 59 -10.70 -8.19 2.12
C TYR A 59 -12.14 -8.36 2.62
N ARG A 60 -12.45 -7.94 3.85
CA ARG A 60 -13.82 -7.87 4.36
C ARG A 60 -14.69 -6.96 3.49
N LEU A 61 -14.13 -5.87 2.98
CA LEU A 61 -14.78 -4.99 2.03
C LEU A 61 -14.98 -5.69 0.68
N LEU A 62 -13.92 -6.33 0.14
CA LEU A 62 -13.95 -6.97 -1.17
C LEU A 62 -14.85 -8.22 -1.22
N LEU A 63 -15.14 -8.85 -0.09
CA LEU A 63 -16.08 -9.99 0.00
C LEU A 63 -17.50 -9.65 -0.48
N HIS A 64 -17.89 -8.37 -0.62
CA HIS A 64 -19.11 -8.01 -1.34
C HIS A 64 -19.10 -8.45 -2.81
N SER A 65 -17.93 -8.77 -3.38
CA SER A 65 -17.77 -9.33 -4.72
C SER A 65 -16.66 -10.40 -4.69
N PRO A 66 -16.97 -11.66 -4.36
CA PRO A 66 -15.98 -12.72 -4.22
C PRO A 66 -15.05 -12.90 -5.42
N PRO A 67 -15.53 -12.80 -6.70
CA PRO A 67 -14.64 -12.88 -7.85
C PRO A 67 -13.59 -11.75 -7.88
N LEU A 68 -13.98 -10.51 -7.53
CA LEU A 68 -13.04 -9.39 -7.45
C LEU A 68 -12.08 -9.55 -6.28
N ALA A 69 -12.55 -10.06 -5.14
CA ALA A 69 -11.71 -10.32 -3.97
C ALA A 69 -10.57 -11.30 -4.30
N SER A 70 -10.89 -12.39 -5.02
CA SER A 70 -9.91 -13.40 -5.43
C SER A 70 -8.89 -12.82 -6.41
N ALA A 71 -9.34 -12.17 -7.49
CA ALA A 71 -8.47 -11.56 -8.49
C ALA A 71 -7.56 -10.47 -7.89
N TRP A 72 -8.10 -9.67 -6.98
CA TRP A 72 -7.36 -8.64 -6.25
C TRP A 72 -6.25 -9.22 -5.38
N PHE A 73 -6.59 -10.27 -4.61
CA PHE A 73 -5.62 -10.95 -3.77
C PHE A 73 -4.48 -11.55 -4.60
N ASP A 74 -4.80 -12.20 -5.72
CA ASP A 74 -3.81 -12.85 -6.57
C ASP A 74 -2.91 -11.83 -7.28
N LEU A 75 -3.46 -10.70 -7.76
CA LEU A 75 -2.68 -9.60 -8.33
C LEU A 75 -1.72 -9.02 -7.28
N LEU A 76 -2.22 -8.68 -6.09
CA LEU A 76 -1.36 -8.10 -5.04
C LEU A 76 -0.32 -9.09 -4.53
N ASN A 77 -0.60 -10.37 -4.52
CA ASN A 77 0.43 -11.38 -4.23
C ASN A 77 1.48 -11.46 -5.31
N ALA A 78 1.08 -11.40 -6.59
CA ALA A 78 2.02 -11.43 -7.70
C ALA A 78 2.98 -10.23 -7.67
N VAL A 79 2.47 -9.01 -7.58
CA VAL A 79 3.30 -7.79 -7.59
C VAL A 79 4.19 -7.67 -6.35
N ARG A 80 3.82 -8.29 -5.23
CA ARG A 80 4.61 -8.22 -3.99
C ARG A 80 5.65 -9.32 -3.87
N TRP A 81 5.33 -10.54 -4.30
CA TRP A 81 6.12 -11.72 -3.95
C TRP A 81 6.67 -12.50 -5.14
N LYS A 82 6.26 -12.16 -6.38
CA LYS A 82 6.65 -12.90 -7.58
C LYS A 82 7.42 -12.05 -8.59
N THR A 83 7.91 -10.88 -8.15
CA THR A 83 8.71 -9.95 -8.98
C THR A 83 10.19 -10.01 -8.61
N LYS A 84 11.04 -9.46 -9.48
CA LYS A 84 12.49 -9.31 -9.27
C LYS A 84 12.89 -7.97 -8.61
N LEU A 85 11.94 -7.16 -8.16
CA LEU A 85 12.20 -5.81 -7.65
C LEU A 85 12.94 -5.78 -6.30
N GLY A 86 12.94 -6.88 -5.55
CA GLY A 86 13.46 -6.90 -4.18
C GLY A 86 12.51 -6.22 -3.17
N GLY A 87 12.64 -6.60 -1.90
CA GLY A 87 11.75 -6.14 -0.84
C GLY A 87 11.83 -4.64 -0.60
N ARG A 88 13.05 -4.12 -0.42
CA ARG A 88 13.30 -2.71 -0.14
C ARG A 88 12.74 -1.77 -1.21
N LEU A 89 13.06 -2.02 -2.49
CA LEU A 89 12.55 -1.18 -3.58
C LEU A 89 11.02 -1.24 -3.68
N ARG A 90 10.45 -2.42 -3.50
CA ARG A 90 9.00 -2.62 -3.45
C ARG A 90 8.35 -1.73 -2.39
N GLU A 91 8.86 -1.75 -1.15
CA GLU A 91 8.29 -0.96 -0.07
C GLU A 91 8.51 0.55 -0.24
N ILE A 92 9.65 0.99 -0.76
CA ILE A 92 9.89 2.39 -1.16
C ILE A 92 8.79 2.88 -2.09
N VAL A 93 8.49 2.14 -3.15
CA VAL A 93 7.47 2.50 -4.14
C VAL A 93 6.07 2.49 -3.52
N ILE A 94 5.72 1.45 -2.78
CA ILE A 94 4.41 1.31 -2.14
C ILE A 94 4.14 2.46 -1.17
N ILE A 95 5.10 2.77 -0.31
CA ILE A 95 4.97 3.84 0.68
C ILE A 95 4.90 5.21 -0.03
N ARG A 96 5.69 5.39 -1.11
CA ARG A 96 5.60 6.63 -1.89
C ARG A 96 4.23 6.81 -2.54
N VAL A 97 3.66 5.80 -3.17
CA VAL A 97 2.29 5.84 -3.70
C VAL A 97 1.28 6.15 -2.59
N ALA A 98 1.44 5.54 -1.42
CA ALA A 98 0.56 5.78 -0.28
C ALA A 98 0.63 7.23 0.21
N TYR A 99 1.81 7.85 0.27
CA TYR A 99 1.93 9.28 0.60
C TYR A 99 1.31 10.18 -0.48
N LEU A 100 1.50 9.87 -1.75
CA LEU A 100 0.95 10.65 -2.85
C LEU A 100 -0.59 10.63 -2.88
N ASN A 101 -1.19 9.52 -2.48
CA ASN A 101 -2.63 9.32 -2.43
C ASN A 101 -3.24 9.57 -1.03
N ASP A 102 -2.46 10.08 -0.06
CA ASP A 102 -2.86 10.29 1.35
C ASP A 102 -3.46 9.02 2.01
N ALA A 103 -2.97 7.84 1.62
CA ALA A 103 -3.54 6.55 1.96
C ALA A 103 -3.00 6.03 3.30
N GLN A 104 -3.56 6.53 4.38
CA GLN A 104 -3.13 6.23 5.75
C GLN A 104 -3.27 4.76 6.12
N TYR A 105 -4.30 4.08 5.61
CA TYR A 105 -4.47 2.65 5.82
C TYR A 105 -3.27 1.86 5.28
N CYS A 106 -2.81 2.18 4.06
CA CYS A 106 -1.66 1.54 3.44
C CYS A 106 -0.37 1.75 4.25
N LEU A 107 -0.09 2.99 4.70
CA LEU A 107 1.11 3.32 5.49
C LEU A 107 1.18 2.49 6.78
N VAL A 108 0.06 2.40 7.51
CA VAL A 108 -0.01 1.63 8.77
C VAL A 108 0.21 0.13 8.55
N GLN A 109 -0.21 -0.41 7.41
CA GLN A 109 -0.01 -1.82 7.09
C GLN A 109 1.42 -2.12 6.61
N HIS A 110 2.04 -1.21 5.85
CA HIS A 110 3.30 -1.48 5.20
C HIS A 110 4.52 -1.12 6.05
N ILE A 111 4.53 0.04 6.72
CA ILE A 111 5.74 0.51 7.41
C ILE A 111 6.17 -0.46 8.51
N PRO A 112 5.35 -0.78 9.54
CA PRO A 112 5.84 -1.58 10.66
C PRO A 112 6.05 -3.05 10.33
N ALA A 113 5.31 -3.59 9.37
CA ALA A 113 5.22 -5.03 9.16
C ALA A 113 6.00 -5.53 7.93
N LEU A 114 6.41 -4.63 7.04
CA LEU A 114 7.04 -4.98 5.77
C LEU A 114 8.29 -4.14 5.52
N ALA A 115 8.20 -2.80 5.47
CA ALA A 115 9.33 -1.95 5.14
C ALA A 115 10.51 -2.12 6.11
N LEU A 116 10.25 -2.17 7.41
CA LEU A 116 11.30 -2.39 8.42
C LEU A 116 11.91 -3.79 8.32
N VAL A 117 11.12 -4.80 7.95
CA VAL A 117 11.59 -6.18 7.73
C VAL A 117 12.44 -6.26 6.47
N ASP A 118 12.11 -5.49 5.44
CA ASP A 118 12.84 -5.42 4.17
C ASP A 118 14.06 -4.44 4.24
N GLY A 119 14.48 -4.05 5.44
CA GLY A 119 15.71 -3.32 5.70
C GLY A 119 15.61 -1.80 5.59
N MET A 120 14.41 -1.23 5.55
CA MET A 120 14.21 0.21 5.67
C MET A 120 14.23 0.67 7.13
N THR A 121 14.67 1.89 7.36
CA THR A 121 14.57 2.58 8.66
C THR A 121 13.29 3.44 8.69
N LEU A 122 12.84 3.81 9.89
CA LEU A 122 11.74 4.77 10.03
C LEU A 122 12.09 6.13 9.42
N ALA A 123 13.35 6.56 9.53
CA ALA A 123 13.80 7.80 8.93
C ALA A 123 13.69 7.80 7.40
N GLU A 124 13.98 6.68 6.76
CA GLU A 124 13.80 6.52 5.31
C GLU A 124 12.32 6.48 4.93
N CYS A 125 11.50 5.76 5.69
CA CYS A 125 10.04 5.76 5.46
C CYS A 125 9.47 7.18 5.52
N ASP A 126 9.89 7.98 6.50
CA ASP A 126 9.45 9.37 6.67
C ASP A 126 9.95 10.29 5.56
N ALA A 127 11.21 10.11 5.16
CA ALA A 127 11.83 10.89 4.10
C ALA A 127 11.14 10.70 2.73
N LEU A 128 10.38 9.61 2.53
CA LEU A 128 9.60 9.40 1.32
C LEU A 128 8.52 10.47 1.06
N VAL A 129 8.14 11.25 2.06
CA VAL A 129 7.23 12.41 1.87
C VAL A 129 7.86 13.45 0.96
N ASP A 130 9.15 13.74 1.16
CA ASP A 130 9.95 14.65 0.32
C ASP A 130 11.33 14.04 0.05
N TRP A 131 11.34 12.95 -0.68
CA TRP A 131 12.53 12.16 -0.96
C TRP A 131 13.62 12.95 -1.72
N ARG A 132 13.25 14.03 -2.40
CA ARG A 132 14.22 14.88 -3.11
C ARG A 132 15.10 15.68 -2.18
N ALA A 133 14.62 16.02 -1.00
CA ALA A 133 15.33 16.81 0.01
C ALA A 133 16.36 16.01 0.82
N THR A 134 16.52 14.71 0.55
CA THR A 134 17.42 13.84 1.30
C THR A 134 18.38 13.05 0.40
N SER A 135 19.50 12.59 0.94
CA SER A 135 20.47 11.71 0.28
C SER A 135 20.33 10.22 0.69
N LEU A 136 19.25 9.85 1.38
CA LEU A 136 19.06 8.49 1.92
C LEU A 136 18.80 7.42 0.85
N PHE A 137 18.44 7.81 -0.37
CA PHE A 137 18.08 6.91 -1.46
C PHE A 137 19.17 6.87 -2.53
N SER A 138 19.50 5.67 -3.00
CA SER A 138 20.45 5.45 -4.09
C SER A 138 19.95 6.04 -5.42
N GLU A 139 20.82 6.16 -6.42
CA GLU A 139 20.45 6.66 -7.76
C GLU A 139 19.32 5.84 -8.39
N SER A 140 19.39 4.51 -8.30
CA SER A 140 18.34 3.62 -8.82
C SER A 140 17.01 3.79 -8.07
N GLU A 141 17.04 3.93 -6.74
CA GLU A 141 15.84 4.20 -5.94
C GLU A 141 15.25 5.58 -6.26
N ARG A 142 16.08 6.58 -6.49
CA ARG A 142 15.64 7.93 -6.91
C ARG A 142 15.02 7.94 -8.29
N ALA A 143 15.57 7.17 -9.25
CA ALA A 143 14.97 6.99 -10.57
C ALA A 143 13.59 6.31 -10.47
N ALA A 144 13.46 5.27 -9.66
CA ALA A 144 12.18 4.61 -9.40
C ALA A 144 11.17 5.54 -8.69
N LEU A 145 11.62 6.38 -7.76
CA LEU A 145 10.77 7.37 -7.08
C LEU A 145 10.29 8.47 -8.03
N ALA A 146 11.15 8.96 -8.95
CA ALA A 146 10.76 9.93 -9.97
C ALA A 146 9.70 9.35 -10.93
N PHE A 147 9.90 8.10 -11.35
CA PHE A 147 8.94 7.36 -12.17
C PHE A 147 7.61 7.15 -11.41
N THR A 148 7.67 6.80 -10.13
CA THR A 148 6.48 6.63 -9.27
C THR A 148 5.70 7.95 -9.14
N ASP A 149 6.40 9.07 -8.93
CA ASP A 149 5.78 10.39 -8.84
C ASP A 149 5.05 10.75 -10.15
N ALA A 150 5.74 10.65 -11.28
CA ALA A 150 5.18 10.98 -12.59
C ALA A 150 3.96 10.11 -12.93
N MET A 151 4.09 8.78 -12.78
CA MET A 151 3.01 7.84 -13.06
C MET A 151 1.80 8.03 -12.16
N THR A 152 2.00 8.44 -10.89
CA THR A 152 0.91 8.60 -9.92
C THR A 152 0.21 9.95 -10.04
N ARG A 153 0.96 11.04 -10.27
CA ARG A 153 0.43 12.41 -10.32
C ARG A 153 -0.05 12.81 -11.71
N ASP A 154 0.78 12.49 -12.72
CA ASP A 154 0.65 13.06 -14.06
C ASP A 154 0.13 12.05 -15.07
N ILE A 155 0.07 10.75 -14.71
CA ILE A 155 -0.30 9.61 -15.55
C ILE A 155 0.74 9.38 -16.66
N ARG A 156 1.15 10.42 -17.35
CA ARG A 156 2.17 10.40 -18.40
C ARG A 156 3.54 10.62 -17.82
N VAL A 157 4.46 9.72 -18.12
CA VAL A 157 5.85 9.80 -17.68
C VAL A 157 6.65 10.57 -18.72
N PRO A 158 7.37 11.65 -18.35
CA PRO A 158 8.30 12.35 -19.25
C PRO A 158 9.41 11.43 -19.76
N ASP A 159 9.85 11.66 -21.01
CA ASP A 159 10.86 10.81 -21.65
C ASP A 159 12.21 10.82 -20.93
N ASP A 160 12.60 11.93 -20.33
CA ASP A 160 13.82 12.04 -19.54
C ASP A 160 13.76 11.23 -18.24
N VAL A 161 12.62 11.22 -17.55
CA VAL A 161 12.38 10.37 -16.37
C VAL A 161 12.44 8.89 -16.76
N PHE A 162 11.85 8.53 -17.90
CA PHE A 162 11.89 7.16 -18.40
C PHE A 162 13.29 6.75 -18.86
N ALA A 163 14.02 7.64 -19.52
CA ALA A 163 15.40 7.42 -19.92
C ALA A 163 16.34 7.21 -18.73
N ASP A 164 16.11 7.95 -17.63
CA ASP A 164 16.86 7.76 -16.39
C ASP A 164 16.56 6.39 -15.74
N LEU A 165 15.28 6.00 -15.69
CA LEU A 165 14.86 4.69 -15.19
C LEU A 165 15.56 3.54 -15.95
N ARG A 166 15.65 3.63 -17.28
CA ARG A 166 16.29 2.61 -18.14
C ARG A 166 17.79 2.43 -17.89
N ARG A 167 18.47 3.36 -17.26
CA ARG A 167 19.88 3.18 -16.88
C ARG A 167 20.07 2.21 -15.71
N HIS A 168 19.03 2.00 -14.93
CA HIS A 168 19.09 1.26 -13.66
C HIS A 168 18.29 -0.05 -13.68
N PHE A 169 17.30 -0.19 -14.57
CA PHE A 169 16.37 -1.31 -14.57
C PHE A 169 16.24 -1.92 -15.98
N ASP A 170 16.20 -3.25 -16.05
CA ASP A 170 15.89 -3.97 -17.27
C ASP A 170 14.40 -3.87 -17.64
N GLU A 171 14.02 -4.31 -18.84
CA GLU A 171 12.64 -4.21 -19.34
C GLU A 171 11.64 -4.97 -18.46
N ARG A 172 12.04 -6.11 -17.92
CA ARG A 172 11.21 -6.89 -17.00
C ARG A 172 10.96 -6.11 -15.70
N GLN A 173 12.00 -5.56 -15.10
CA GLN A 173 11.90 -4.77 -13.87
C GLN A 173 11.07 -3.50 -14.10
N ILE A 174 11.19 -2.85 -15.24
CA ILE A 174 10.38 -1.67 -15.62
C ILE A 174 8.89 -2.05 -15.70
N VAL A 175 8.56 -3.17 -16.33
CA VAL A 175 7.17 -3.66 -16.39
C VAL A 175 6.65 -4.01 -15.01
N GLU A 176 7.44 -4.74 -14.21
CA GLU A 176 7.07 -5.12 -12.83
C GLU A 176 6.87 -3.87 -11.95
N LEU A 177 7.73 -2.87 -12.06
CA LEU A 177 7.62 -1.58 -11.36
C LEU A 177 6.36 -0.82 -11.78
N SER A 178 6.09 -0.74 -13.09
CA SER A 178 4.90 -0.07 -13.62
C SER A 178 3.61 -0.73 -13.10
N VAL A 179 3.58 -2.06 -13.11
CA VAL A 179 2.42 -2.82 -12.61
C VAL A 179 2.28 -2.66 -11.08
N LEU A 180 3.38 -2.65 -10.34
CA LEU A 180 3.38 -2.40 -8.88
C LEU A 180 2.78 -1.03 -8.56
N ILE A 181 3.25 0.04 -9.23
CA ILE A 181 2.74 1.41 -9.06
C ILE A 181 1.25 1.47 -9.40
N GLY A 182 0.85 0.88 -10.56
CA GLY A 182 -0.55 0.85 -10.98
C GLY A 182 -1.45 0.11 -10.00
N ALA A 183 -1.02 -1.06 -9.53
CA ALA A 183 -1.77 -1.87 -8.55
C ALA A 183 -1.95 -1.13 -7.22
N TYR A 184 -0.90 -0.43 -6.75
CA TYR A 184 -1.00 0.33 -5.51
C TYR A 184 -1.76 1.65 -5.67
N ASN A 185 -1.75 2.28 -6.84
CA ASN A 185 -2.66 3.39 -7.14
C ASN A 185 -4.13 2.93 -7.10
N MET A 186 -4.45 1.79 -7.71
CA MET A 186 -5.78 1.17 -7.60
C MET A 186 -6.11 0.88 -6.13
N HIS A 187 -5.21 0.19 -5.43
CA HIS A 187 -5.41 -0.27 -4.05
C HIS A 187 -5.68 0.89 -3.08
N THR A 188 -4.82 1.91 -3.09
CA THR A 188 -4.95 3.06 -2.19
C THR A 188 -6.16 3.92 -2.52
N ARG A 189 -6.46 4.16 -3.80
CA ARG A 189 -7.62 4.95 -4.21
C ARG A 189 -8.96 4.30 -3.83
N VAL A 190 -9.07 2.98 -3.90
CA VAL A 190 -10.26 2.26 -3.42
C VAL A 190 -10.39 2.40 -1.90
N GLN A 191 -9.29 2.26 -1.15
CA GLN A 191 -9.28 2.44 0.31
C GLN A 191 -9.76 3.84 0.71
N GLU A 192 -9.21 4.88 0.08
CA GLU A 192 -9.56 6.27 0.39
C GLU A 192 -10.98 6.64 -0.09
N ALA A 193 -11.38 6.20 -1.31
CA ALA A 193 -12.73 6.44 -1.81
C ALA A 193 -13.81 5.84 -0.90
N LEU A 194 -13.56 4.67 -0.32
CA LEU A 194 -14.49 3.97 0.55
C LEU A 194 -14.23 4.24 2.04
N LYS A 195 -13.22 5.08 2.37
CA LYS A 195 -12.83 5.43 3.74
C LYS A 195 -12.64 4.20 4.62
N LEU A 196 -11.81 3.28 4.13
CA LEU A 196 -11.59 2.01 4.80
C LEU A 196 -11.04 2.21 6.23
N ASP A 197 -11.70 1.62 7.21
CA ASP A 197 -11.28 1.67 8.60
C ASP A 197 -9.98 0.86 8.80
N ARG A 198 -9.12 1.36 9.69
CA ARG A 198 -7.95 0.60 10.14
C ARG A 198 -8.40 -0.61 10.96
N GLU A 199 -7.56 -1.64 10.99
CA GLU A 199 -7.77 -2.77 11.88
C GLU A 199 -7.80 -2.28 13.33
N LYS A 200 -8.68 -2.88 14.13
CA LYS A 200 -8.63 -2.67 15.57
C LYS A 200 -7.34 -3.28 16.11
N PRO A 201 -6.65 -2.61 17.05
CA PRO A 201 -5.57 -3.26 17.76
C PRO A 201 -6.09 -4.58 18.35
N ASN A 202 -5.32 -5.66 18.19
CA ASN A 202 -5.62 -6.89 18.92
C ASN A 202 -5.54 -6.57 20.41
N THR A 203 -6.69 -6.63 21.09
CA THR A 203 -6.80 -6.51 22.54
C THR A 203 -6.24 -7.74 23.22
#